data_781480566d28910a6c36365aaab7fa6c
#
_entry.id   781480566d28910a6c36365aaab7fa6c
#
_cell.length_a   1.000
_cell.length_b   1.000
_cell.length_c   1.000
_cell.angle_alpha   90.00
_cell.angle_beta   90.00
_cell.angle_gamma   90.00
#
_symmetry.space_group_name_H-M   'P 1'
#
loop_
_entity.id
_entity.type
_entity.pdbx_description
1 polymer ?
#
loop_
_entity_poly.entity_id
_entity_poly.type
_entity_poly.pdbx_seq_one_letter_code
_entity_poly.pdbx_strand_id
1 'polypeptide(L)'
;MRRRDFVQAFGATFAGAAFLPRIAPSIAARRDHLWRVGLELYSVRNAMKKDPERTLAAVRAIGYDDVELLWSFDNFGRTPQQVRETLKHEGLKAPSGHIAPEALLKDWERSLDAAKLVGHQYLIVPSLPDETRTSLDAWRRWADSFNAAGDLARRAGIWLAFHNEPDHMKPIGGAVPYDLFVDRTDPSRVRLQLDFGNMEVGGAKPMEYLQRYRGRYWSFHVKDVVDDGSHDTELGAGRVNLRALLAAIPDVQKKPCYVEQESPKDELMSVRQDYNYLKKLEF
;
A
#
# COMPACT_ATOMS: atom_id res chain seq x y z
N MET A 1 15.57 -58.29 68.86
CA MET A 1 16.20 -59.32 68.01
C MET A 1 16.61 -58.58 66.73
N ARG A 2 17.95 -58.25 66.59
CA ARG A 2 18.97 -58.93 65.85
C ARG A 2 18.51 -59.18 64.38
N ARG A 3 19.11 -58.64 63.30
CA ARG A 3 20.53 -58.73 62.77
C ARG A 3 20.56 -57.82 61.55
N ARG A 4 21.56 -57.01 61.36
CA ARG A 4 22.88 -57.15 60.71
C ARG A 4 22.87 -57.05 59.17
N ASP A 5 23.41 -55.89 58.70
CA ASP A 5 24.50 -55.73 57.74
C ASP A 5 24.36 -56.46 56.36
N PHE A 6 24.29 -55.66 55.33
CA PHE A 6 25.17 -55.88 54.19
C PHE A 6 25.41 -54.60 53.40
N VAL A 7 26.59 -54.07 53.47
CA VAL A 7 27.10 -52.99 52.64
C VAL A 7 27.49 -53.59 51.30
N GLN A 8 26.91 -53.10 50.20
CA GLN A 8 27.51 -53.22 48.85
C GLN A 8 27.66 -51.87 48.22
N ALA A 9 28.92 -51.45 48.05
CA ALA A 9 29.35 -50.31 47.32
C ALA A 9 29.16 -50.57 45.81
N PHE A 10 28.33 -49.81 45.15
CA PHE A 10 28.31 -49.68 43.71
C PHE A 10 28.97 -48.37 43.31
N GLY A 11 30.15 -48.45 42.71
CA GLY A 11 30.81 -47.31 42.10
C GLY A 11 30.05 -46.82 40.90
N ALA A 12 29.54 -45.59 40.97
CA ALA A 12 28.94 -44.89 39.84
C ALA A 12 30.05 -44.10 39.13
N THR A 13 30.44 -44.57 37.97
CA THR A 13 31.23 -43.83 36.99
C THR A 13 30.39 -42.74 36.41
N PHE A 14 30.66 -41.48 36.76
CA PHE A 14 30.10 -40.33 36.12
C PHE A 14 30.76 -40.16 34.74
N ALA A 15 30.06 -40.57 33.66
CA ALA A 15 30.37 -40.17 32.31
C ALA A 15 29.93 -38.74 32.12
N GLY A 16 30.83 -37.78 32.13
CA GLY A 16 30.57 -36.38 31.82
C GLY A 16 30.16 -36.24 30.36
N ALA A 17 28.88 -36.11 30.10
CA ALA A 17 28.38 -35.68 28.80
C ALA A 17 28.71 -34.18 28.61
N ALA A 18 29.73 -33.90 27.80
CA ALA A 18 30.02 -32.54 27.34
C ALA A 18 28.82 -32.01 26.55
N PHE A 19 28.05 -31.12 27.17
CA PHE A 19 27.05 -30.33 26.46
C PHE A 19 27.78 -29.35 25.53
N LEU A 20 27.99 -29.73 24.28
CA LEU A 20 28.34 -28.78 23.23
C LEU A 20 27.07 -27.92 22.97
N PRO A 21 27.18 -26.57 23.03
CA PRO A 21 26.06 -25.73 22.65
C PRO A 21 25.75 -26.02 21.18
N ARG A 22 24.56 -26.53 20.89
CA ARG A 22 24.03 -26.54 19.53
C ARG A 22 23.94 -25.11 19.10
N ILE A 23 24.87 -24.66 18.26
CA ILE A 23 24.73 -23.43 17.49
C ILE A 23 23.52 -23.67 16.59
N ALA A 24 22.37 -23.11 16.97
CA ALA A 24 21.24 -23.08 16.07
C ALA A 24 21.70 -22.39 14.77
N PRO A 25 21.42 -22.97 13.58
CA PRO A 25 21.76 -22.30 12.34
C PRO A 25 21.14 -20.93 12.41
N SER A 26 21.92 -19.87 12.25
CA SER A 26 21.42 -18.54 12.05
C SER A 26 20.51 -18.63 10.82
N ILE A 27 19.21 -18.44 11.00
CA ILE A 27 18.31 -18.25 9.87
C ILE A 27 18.81 -16.95 9.24
N ALA A 28 19.66 -17.07 8.23
CA ALA A 28 20.01 -15.94 7.38
C ALA A 28 18.68 -15.32 6.97
N ALA A 29 18.45 -14.07 7.36
CA ALA A 29 17.24 -13.35 6.99
C ALA A 29 17.09 -13.51 5.47
N ARG A 30 16.03 -14.19 5.06
CA ARG A 30 15.77 -14.44 3.64
C ARG A 30 15.56 -13.08 3.02
N ARG A 31 16.51 -12.61 2.23
CA ARG A 31 16.34 -11.37 1.47
C ARG A 31 15.21 -11.58 0.49
N ASP A 32 14.18 -10.80 0.62
CA ASP A 32 13.03 -10.84 -0.27
C ASP A 32 13.07 -9.63 -1.24
N HIS A 33 12.28 -9.66 -2.27
CA HIS A 33 12.10 -8.57 -3.22
C HIS A 33 10.66 -8.59 -3.72
N LEU A 34 10.13 -7.50 -4.21
CA LEU A 34 8.78 -7.48 -4.77
C LEU A 34 8.71 -8.33 -6.04
N TRP A 35 7.84 -9.34 -6.01
CA TRP A 35 7.59 -10.19 -7.18
C TRP A 35 6.81 -9.44 -8.25
N ARG A 36 5.85 -8.63 -7.84
CA ARG A 36 5.01 -7.80 -8.69
C ARG A 36 5.18 -6.34 -8.29
N VAL A 37 5.29 -5.49 -9.29
CA VAL A 37 5.38 -4.03 -9.12
C VAL A 37 4.26 -3.41 -9.91
N GLY A 38 3.47 -2.59 -9.25
CA GLY A 38 2.42 -1.78 -9.85
C GLY A 38 2.86 -0.35 -10.14
N LEU A 39 2.10 0.33 -10.98
CA LEU A 39 2.25 1.75 -11.27
C LEU A 39 0.93 2.47 -11.05
N GLU A 40 0.94 3.54 -10.25
CA GLU A 40 -0.14 4.53 -10.22
C GLU A 40 -0.07 5.39 -11.49
N LEU A 41 -1.17 5.39 -12.28
CA LEU A 41 -1.18 6.05 -13.57
C LEU A 41 -1.10 7.59 -13.51
N TYR A 42 -1.23 8.16 -12.30
CA TYR A 42 -0.97 9.58 -12.09
C TYR A 42 0.47 9.95 -12.46
N SER A 43 1.41 9.06 -12.22
CA SER A 43 2.84 9.24 -12.58
C SER A 43 3.08 9.42 -14.08
N VAL A 44 2.18 8.90 -14.91
CA VAL A 44 2.26 8.99 -16.39
C VAL A 44 1.03 9.70 -16.98
N ARG A 45 0.36 10.54 -16.20
CA ARG A 45 -0.92 11.15 -16.57
C ARG A 45 -0.89 12.02 -17.83
N ASN A 46 0.24 12.67 -18.14
CA ASN A 46 0.36 13.48 -19.34
C ASN A 46 0.54 12.61 -20.59
N ALA A 47 1.26 11.51 -20.48
CA ALA A 47 1.34 10.50 -21.53
C ALA A 47 -0.02 9.80 -21.72
N MET A 48 -0.71 9.45 -20.63
CA MET A 48 -2.07 8.88 -20.67
C MET A 48 -3.10 9.83 -21.32
N LYS A 49 -3.02 11.13 -21.07
CA LYS A 49 -3.90 12.12 -21.74
C LYS A 49 -3.67 12.19 -23.26
N LYS A 50 -2.46 11.91 -23.73
CA LYS A 50 -2.11 11.95 -25.15
C LYS A 50 -2.53 10.67 -25.88
N ASP A 51 -2.17 9.52 -25.32
CA ASP A 51 -2.42 8.21 -25.92
C ASP A 51 -2.40 7.13 -24.83
N PRO A 52 -3.57 6.80 -24.22
CA PRO A 52 -3.65 5.81 -23.16
C PRO A 52 -3.15 4.43 -23.56
N GLU A 53 -3.51 3.96 -24.76
CA GLU A 53 -3.15 2.61 -25.24
C GLU A 53 -1.64 2.46 -25.39
N ARG A 54 -1.02 3.42 -26.07
CA ARG A 54 0.43 3.44 -26.24
C ARG A 54 1.18 3.58 -24.92
N THR A 55 0.62 4.36 -23.99
CA THR A 55 1.23 4.54 -22.68
C THR A 55 1.16 3.26 -21.87
N LEU A 56 0.03 2.56 -21.85
CA LEU A 56 -0.11 1.27 -21.18
C LEU A 56 0.80 0.20 -21.77
N ALA A 57 0.94 0.16 -23.10
CA ALA A 57 1.91 -0.70 -23.78
C ALA A 57 3.35 -0.39 -23.32
N ALA A 58 3.72 0.89 -23.22
CA ALA A 58 5.05 1.31 -22.74
C ALA A 58 5.27 0.94 -21.28
N VAL A 59 4.27 1.12 -20.41
CA VAL A 59 4.30 0.70 -18.99
C VAL A 59 4.52 -0.81 -18.89
N ARG A 60 3.80 -1.60 -19.68
CA ARG A 60 4.02 -3.06 -19.74
C ARG A 60 5.41 -3.42 -20.24
N ALA A 61 5.91 -2.75 -21.28
CA ALA A 61 7.25 -2.97 -21.83
C ALA A 61 8.38 -2.60 -20.85
N ILE A 62 8.14 -1.69 -19.90
CA ILE A 62 9.06 -1.42 -18.78
C ILE A 62 9.15 -2.64 -17.86
N GLY A 63 8.03 -3.35 -17.65
CA GLY A 63 7.98 -4.55 -16.83
C GLY A 63 6.91 -4.52 -15.73
N TYR A 64 6.12 -3.46 -15.60
CA TYR A 64 5.04 -3.39 -14.65
C TYR A 64 3.98 -4.48 -14.90
N ASP A 65 3.48 -5.08 -13.83
CA ASP A 65 2.46 -6.13 -13.89
C ASP A 65 1.06 -5.60 -13.62
N ASP A 66 0.99 -4.59 -12.76
CA ASP A 66 -0.25 -3.99 -12.29
C ASP A 66 -0.24 -2.48 -12.55
N VAL A 67 -1.43 -1.91 -12.73
CA VAL A 67 -1.66 -0.46 -12.75
C VAL A 67 -2.78 -0.11 -11.79
N GLU A 68 -2.71 1.06 -11.20
CA GLU A 68 -3.82 1.68 -10.49
C GLU A 68 -4.47 2.71 -11.40
N LEU A 69 -5.78 2.59 -11.60
CA LEU A 69 -6.51 3.42 -12.56
C LEU A 69 -6.98 4.74 -11.92
N LEU A 70 -7.26 5.72 -12.76
CA LEU A 70 -7.72 7.06 -12.36
C LEU A 70 -9.16 7.31 -12.83
N TRP A 71 -10.15 6.71 -12.19
CA TRP A 71 -11.56 7.03 -12.44
C TRP A 71 -11.91 8.48 -12.09
N SER A 72 -11.16 9.09 -11.17
CA SER A 72 -11.24 10.52 -10.86
C SER A 72 -10.88 11.43 -12.05
N PHE A 73 -10.19 10.89 -13.07
CA PHE A 73 -9.87 11.55 -14.34
C PHE A 73 -10.71 10.99 -15.49
N ASP A 74 -11.89 10.43 -15.19
CA ASP A 74 -12.73 9.74 -16.17
C ASP A 74 -11.94 8.69 -16.98
N ASN A 75 -10.94 8.12 -16.32
CA ASN A 75 -9.99 7.18 -16.89
C ASN A 75 -9.50 7.56 -18.30
N PHE A 76 -9.17 8.83 -18.48
CA PHE A 76 -8.68 9.44 -19.73
C PHE A 76 -9.66 9.28 -20.90
N GLY A 77 -10.96 9.37 -20.65
CA GLY A 77 -12.02 9.27 -21.64
C GLY A 77 -12.31 7.86 -22.15
N ARG A 78 -11.88 6.83 -21.40
CA ARG A 78 -12.14 5.42 -21.74
C ARG A 78 -13.28 4.84 -20.91
N THR A 79 -14.22 4.20 -21.58
CA THR A 79 -15.26 3.42 -20.90
C THR A 79 -14.66 2.22 -20.16
N PRO A 80 -15.33 1.70 -19.11
CA PRO A 80 -14.87 0.50 -18.40
C PRO A 80 -14.59 -0.70 -19.32
N GLN A 81 -15.39 -0.85 -20.38
CA GLN A 81 -15.19 -1.90 -21.37
C GLN A 81 -13.89 -1.73 -22.16
N GLN A 82 -13.63 -0.52 -22.66
CA GLN A 82 -12.39 -0.20 -23.38
C GLN A 82 -11.16 -0.40 -22.51
N VAL A 83 -11.22 0.07 -21.24
CA VAL A 83 -10.15 -0.15 -20.25
C VAL A 83 -9.86 -1.63 -20.08
N ARG A 84 -10.88 -2.45 -19.84
CA ARG A 84 -10.74 -3.90 -19.69
C ARG A 84 -10.08 -4.54 -20.90
N GLU A 85 -10.50 -4.15 -22.11
CA GLU A 85 -9.96 -4.69 -23.38
C GLU A 85 -8.49 -4.32 -23.54
N THR A 86 -8.12 -3.06 -23.30
CA THR A 86 -6.74 -2.61 -23.38
C THR A 86 -5.86 -3.31 -22.34
N LEU A 87 -6.28 -3.38 -21.07
CA LEU A 87 -5.53 -4.10 -20.04
C LEU A 87 -5.31 -5.56 -20.40
N LYS A 88 -6.35 -6.24 -20.92
CA LYS A 88 -6.23 -7.62 -21.39
C LYS A 88 -5.27 -7.77 -22.55
N HIS A 89 -5.31 -6.85 -23.52
CA HIS A 89 -4.42 -6.85 -24.67
C HIS A 89 -2.96 -6.71 -24.25
N GLU A 90 -2.67 -5.77 -23.34
CA GLU A 90 -1.32 -5.51 -22.84
C GLU A 90 -0.85 -6.52 -21.78
N GLY A 91 -1.73 -7.38 -21.27
CA GLY A 91 -1.38 -8.31 -20.19
C GLY A 91 -1.15 -7.63 -18.84
N LEU A 92 -1.75 -6.44 -18.66
CA LEU A 92 -1.78 -5.71 -17.39
C LEU A 92 -2.98 -6.09 -16.55
N LYS A 93 -2.88 -5.93 -15.23
CA LYS A 93 -4.01 -6.00 -14.30
C LYS A 93 -4.20 -4.66 -13.62
N ALA A 94 -5.44 -4.38 -13.22
CA ALA A 94 -5.77 -3.20 -12.42
C ALA A 94 -6.51 -3.64 -11.14
N PRO A 95 -5.79 -4.06 -10.09
CA PRO A 95 -6.41 -4.46 -8.83
C PRO A 95 -7.21 -3.35 -8.17
N SER A 96 -6.86 -2.09 -8.42
CA SER A 96 -7.49 -0.91 -7.84
C SER A 96 -7.59 0.26 -8.82
N GLY A 97 -8.36 1.25 -8.39
CA GLY A 97 -8.45 2.54 -9.07
C GLY A 97 -8.91 3.63 -8.12
N HIS A 98 -8.38 4.84 -8.31
CA HIS A 98 -8.75 6.04 -7.60
C HIS A 98 -10.07 6.61 -8.12
N ILE A 99 -10.96 6.96 -7.21
CA ILE A 99 -12.26 7.58 -7.50
C ILE A 99 -12.41 8.90 -6.76
N ALA A 100 -13.22 9.78 -7.32
CA ALA A 100 -13.58 11.01 -6.62
C ALA A 100 -14.46 10.70 -5.39
N PRO A 101 -14.30 11.43 -4.26
CA PRO A 101 -15.08 11.20 -3.04
C PRO A 101 -16.58 11.33 -3.24
N GLU A 102 -17.02 12.20 -4.15
CA GLU A 102 -18.44 12.43 -4.46
C GLU A 102 -19.12 11.17 -5.03
N ALA A 103 -18.37 10.24 -5.63
CA ALA A 103 -18.89 8.98 -6.13
C ALA A 103 -19.53 8.14 -5.01
N LEU A 104 -19.03 8.25 -3.76
CA LEU A 104 -19.62 7.57 -2.60
C LEU A 104 -21.04 8.04 -2.29
N LEU A 105 -21.35 9.31 -2.61
CA LEU A 105 -22.61 9.97 -2.26
C LEU A 105 -23.64 9.93 -3.41
N LYS A 106 -23.19 9.73 -4.65
CA LYS A 106 -24.05 9.81 -5.84
C LYS A 106 -23.89 8.56 -6.66
N ASP A 107 -23.06 8.27 -7.45
CA ASP A 107 -22.99 7.19 -8.43
C ASP A 107 -22.29 5.92 -7.91
N TRP A 108 -22.45 5.57 -6.63
CA TRP A 108 -21.69 4.50 -6.01
C TRP A 108 -21.92 3.12 -6.66
N GLU A 109 -23.17 2.75 -6.91
CA GLU A 109 -23.49 1.47 -7.56
C GLU A 109 -22.87 1.35 -8.95
N ARG A 110 -22.95 2.43 -9.74
CA ARG A 110 -22.32 2.49 -11.07
C ARG A 110 -20.80 2.33 -10.98
N SER A 111 -20.16 2.94 -9.97
CA SER A 111 -18.73 2.79 -9.73
C SER A 111 -18.37 1.34 -9.36
N LEU A 112 -19.20 0.68 -8.55
CA LEU A 112 -19.02 -0.74 -8.21
C LEU A 112 -19.19 -1.66 -9.42
N ASP A 113 -20.14 -1.39 -10.31
CA ASP A 113 -20.34 -2.18 -11.53
C ASP A 113 -19.16 -1.99 -12.50
N ALA A 114 -18.66 -0.77 -12.67
CA ALA A 114 -17.46 -0.51 -13.45
C ALA A 114 -16.24 -1.23 -12.86
N ALA A 115 -16.08 -1.22 -11.54
CA ALA A 115 -15.00 -1.92 -10.84
C ALA A 115 -15.04 -3.43 -11.10
N LYS A 116 -16.22 -4.05 -11.00
CA LYS A 116 -16.42 -5.49 -11.31
C LYS A 116 -16.07 -5.81 -12.76
N LEU A 117 -16.52 -4.95 -13.69
CA LEU A 117 -16.27 -5.16 -15.11
C LEU A 117 -14.77 -5.14 -15.43
N VAL A 118 -14.02 -4.22 -14.86
CA VAL A 118 -12.57 -4.12 -15.06
C VAL A 118 -11.81 -5.19 -14.27
N GLY A 119 -12.36 -5.68 -13.17
CA GLY A 119 -11.74 -6.68 -12.31
C GLY A 119 -11.00 -6.07 -11.11
N HIS A 120 -11.41 -4.88 -10.67
CA HIS A 120 -10.89 -4.27 -9.45
C HIS A 120 -11.25 -5.07 -8.20
N GLN A 121 -10.34 -5.12 -7.27
CA GLN A 121 -10.55 -5.59 -5.89
C GLN A 121 -10.81 -4.42 -4.94
N TYR A 122 -10.34 -3.22 -5.30
CA TYR A 122 -10.42 -2.00 -4.50
C TYR A 122 -10.89 -0.82 -5.33
N LEU A 123 -11.72 0.02 -4.71
CA LEU A 123 -11.90 1.40 -5.10
C LEU A 123 -11.37 2.28 -3.98
N ILE A 124 -10.52 3.24 -4.31
CA ILE A 124 -9.75 4.02 -3.35
C ILE A 124 -10.07 5.49 -3.56
N VAL A 125 -10.42 6.18 -2.49
CA VAL A 125 -10.58 7.64 -2.51
C VAL A 125 -9.25 8.26 -2.11
N PRO A 126 -8.56 9.00 -3.01
CA PRO A 126 -7.23 9.54 -2.72
C PRO A 126 -7.29 10.76 -1.80
N SER A 127 -8.29 11.62 -1.97
CA SER A 127 -8.39 12.89 -1.26
C SER A 127 -9.83 13.21 -0.91
N LEU A 128 -10.03 14.11 0.04
CA LEU A 128 -11.34 14.61 0.45
C LEU A 128 -11.51 16.09 0.02
N PRO A 129 -12.77 16.60 -0.06
CA PRO A 129 -13.00 17.98 -0.43
C PRO A 129 -12.34 19.00 0.49
N ASP A 130 -12.07 20.19 -0.02
CA ASP A 130 -11.34 21.27 0.68
C ASP A 130 -11.92 21.66 2.04
N GLU A 131 -13.22 21.46 2.27
CA GLU A 131 -13.86 21.70 3.57
C GLU A 131 -13.23 20.88 4.71
N THR A 132 -12.64 19.73 4.39
CA THR A 132 -11.97 18.86 5.37
C THR A 132 -10.67 19.47 5.90
N ARG A 133 -10.03 20.36 5.16
CA ARG A 133 -8.75 20.97 5.56
C ARG A 133 -8.85 21.82 6.83
N THR A 134 -10.06 22.25 7.18
CA THR A 134 -10.30 23.14 8.33
C THR A 134 -11.36 22.62 9.31
N SER A 135 -11.98 21.46 9.04
CA SER A 135 -13.12 20.98 9.80
C SER A 135 -13.02 19.51 10.17
N LEU A 136 -12.78 19.20 11.45
CA LEU A 136 -12.87 17.84 11.98
C LEU A 136 -14.28 17.25 11.87
N ASP A 137 -15.33 18.08 11.88
CA ASP A 137 -16.70 17.59 11.69
C ASP A 137 -16.92 17.12 10.23
N ALA A 138 -16.28 17.75 9.25
CA ALA A 138 -16.29 17.27 7.88
C ALA A 138 -15.61 15.87 7.81
N TRP A 139 -14.50 15.69 8.48
CA TRP A 139 -13.83 14.36 8.56
C TRP A 139 -14.72 13.29 9.19
N ARG A 140 -15.47 13.63 10.26
CA ARG A 140 -16.42 12.71 10.88
C ARG A 140 -17.52 12.29 9.91
N ARG A 141 -18.12 13.26 9.20
CA ARG A 141 -19.16 12.98 8.19
C ARG A 141 -18.62 12.09 7.06
N TRP A 142 -17.41 12.36 6.58
CA TRP A 142 -16.79 11.52 5.56
C TRP A 142 -16.52 10.10 6.07
N ALA A 143 -16.00 9.93 7.27
CA ALA A 143 -15.81 8.60 7.86
C ALA A 143 -17.12 7.81 7.94
N ASP A 144 -18.22 8.46 8.31
CA ASP A 144 -19.55 7.84 8.33
C ASP A 144 -20.02 7.45 6.91
N SER A 145 -19.78 8.32 5.92
CA SER A 145 -20.09 8.04 4.50
C SER A 145 -19.25 6.85 3.98
N PHE A 146 -17.97 6.77 4.36
CA PHE A 146 -17.12 5.63 4.01
C PHE A 146 -17.63 4.32 4.64
N ASN A 147 -18.07 4.33 5.89
CA ASN A 147 -18.64 3.14 6.52
C ASN A 147 -19.88 2.66 5.77
N ALA A 148 -20.78 3.58 5.39
CA ALA A 148 -21.98 3.24 4.63
C ALA A 148 -21.67 2.71 3.22
N ALA A 149 -20.80 3.41 2.47
CA ALA A 149 -20.38 3.01 1.14
C ALA A 149 -19.55 1.71 1.17
N GLY A 150 -18.69 1.54 2.19
CA GLY A 150 -17.89 0.34 2.39
C GLY A 150 -18.74 -0.91 2.61
N ASP A 151 -19.87 -0.79 3.29
CA ASP A 151 -20.84 -1.87 3.47
C ASP A 151 -21.45 -2.32 2.13
N LEU A 152 -21.80 -1.36 1.26
CA LEU A 152 -22.28 -1.66 -0.10
C LEU A 152 -21.17 -2.28 -0.97
N ALA A 153 -19.96 -1.75 -0.90
CA ALA A 153 -18.81 -2.30 -1.61
C ALA A 153 -18.53 -3.76 -1.22
N ARG A 154 -18.59 -4.08 0.09
CA ARG A 154 -18.37 -5.44 0.59
C ARG A 154 -19.42 -6.42 0.03
N ARG A 155 -20.68 -6.02 -0.02
CA ARG A 155 -21.74 -6.82 -0.66
C ARG A 155 -21.50 -7.04 -2.16
N ALA A 156 -20.86 -6.08 -2.81
CA ALA A 156 -20.48 -6.17 -4.22
C ALA A 156 -19.18 -6.99 -4.47
N GLY A 157 -18.49 -7.44 -3.41
CA GLY A 157 -17.21 -8.14 -3.50
C GLY A 157 -16.00 -7.22 -3.71
N ILE A 158 -16.19 -5.91 -3.53
CA ILE A 158 -15.15 -4.86 -3.65
C ILE A 158 -14.78 -4.34 -2.25
N TRP A 159 -13.57 -3.85 -2.08
CA TRP A 159 -13.18 -3.11 -0.91
C TRP A 159 -13.13 -1.60 -1.22
N LEU A 160 -13.73 -0.81 -0.33
CA LEU A 160 -13.48 0.62 -0.29
C LEU A 160 -12.23 0.88 0.55
N ALA A 161 -11.35 1.76 0.05
CA ALA A 161 -10.17 2.18 0.79
C ALA A 161 -9.99 3.71 0.76
N PHE A 162 -9.20 4.20 1.68
CA PHE A 162 -8.80 5.61 1.78
C PHE A 162 -7.27 5.71 1.70
N HIS A 163 -6.80 6.64 0.89
CA HIS A 163 -5.39 6.99 0.72
C HIS A 163 -5.03 8.22 1.56
N ASN A 164 -3.78 8.38 1.95
CA ASN A 164 -3.32 9.55 2.69
C ASN A 164 -2.66 10.58 1.80
N GLU A 165 -3.09 11.83 1.97
CA GLU A 165 -2.45 13.02 1.42
C GLU A 165 -1.65 13.76 2.51
N PRO A 166 -0.68 14.64 2.15
CA PRO A 166 0.14 15.35 3.13
C PRO A 166 -0.66 16.22 4.11
N ASP A 167 -1.73 16.86 3.65
CA ASP A 167 -2.56 17.72 4.48
C ASP A 167 -3.43 16.96 5.48
N HIS A 168 -3.68 15.65 5.24
CA HIS A 168 -4.40 14.78 6.18
C HIS A 168 -3.65 14.59 7.50
N MET A 169 -2.33 14.80 7.51
CA MET A 169 -1.47 14.69 8.70
C MET A 169 -1.39 16.01 9.50
N LYS A 170 -1.87 17.13 8.94
CA LYS A 170 -1.79 18.44 9.61
C LYS A 170 -2.85 18.58 10.69
N PRO A 171 -2.48 18.85 11.96
CA PRO A 171 -3.46 18.95 13.03
C PRO A 171 -4.47 20.09 12.83
N ILE A 172 -5.75 19.79 13.11
CA ILE A 172 -6.84 20.76 13.21
C ILE A 172 -7.28 20.79 14.68
N GLY A 173 -7.13 21.95 15.35
CA GLY A 173 -7.50 22.04 16.77
C GLY A 173 -6.75 21.05 17.67
N GLY A 174 -5.54 20.65 17.30
CA GLY A 174 -4.71 19.72 18.07
C GLY A 174 -4.94 18.23 17.78
N ALA A 175 -5.90 17.87 16.93
CA ALA A 175 -6.15 16.50 16.49
C ALA A 175 -5.71 16.27 15.05
N VAL A 176 -5.07 15.14 14.77
CA VAL A 176 -4.70 14.74 13.41
C VAL A 176 -5.92 14.18 12.70
N PRO A 177 -6.38 14.78 11.58
CA PRO A 177 -7.59 14.36 10.90
C PRO A 177 -7.54 12.91 10.40
N TYR A 178 -6.39 12.46 9.90
CA TYR A 178 -6.21 11.09 9.46
C TYR A 178 -6.44 10.08 10.60
N ASP A 179 -5.90 10.34 11.80
CA ASP A 179 -6.11 9.47 12.97
C ASP A 179 -7.60 9.39 13.33
N LEU A 180 -8.29 10.53 13.34
CA LEU A 180 -9.74 10.58 13.61
C LEU A 180 -10.51 9.75 12.57
N PHE A 181 -10.14 9.83 11.28
CA PHE A 181 -10.78 9.06 10.23
C PHE A 181 -10.55 7.56 10.41
N VAL A 182 -9.31 7.15 10.68
CA VAL A 182 -8.97 5.74 10.89
C VAL A 182 -9.70 5.15 12.08
N ASP A 183 -9.75 5.90 13.20
CA ASP A 183 -10.40 5.45 14.43
C ASP A 183 -11.93 5.37 14.29
N ARG A 184 -12.54 6.21 13.42
CA ARG A 184 -13.99 6.23 13.19
C ARG A 184 -14.46 5.25 12.11
N THR A 185 -13.58 4.79 11.24
CA THR A 185 -13.95 3.85 10.17
C THR A 185 -13.84 2.39 10.62
N ASP A 186 -14.84 1.59 10.26
CA ASP A 186 -14.92 0.16 10.56
C ASP A 186 -13.91 -0.63 9.69
N PRO A 187 -12.94 -1.35 10.27
CA PRO A 187 -11.94 -2.14 9.55
C PRO A 187 -12.53 -3.28 8.71
N SER A 188 -13.75 -3.72 9.01
CA SER A 188 -14.46 -4.73 8.20
C SER A 188 -15.08 -4.16 6.92
N ARG A 189 -15.15 -2.84 6.79
CA ARG A 189 -15.79 -2.08 5.70
C ARG A 189 -14.82 -1.24 4.91
N VAL A 190 -13.88 -0.58 5.59
CA VAL A 190 -12.94 0.39 5.03
C VAL A 190 -11.51 -0.06 5.28
N ARG A 191 -10.72 -0.11 4.23
CA ARG A 191 -9.27 -0.37 4.27
C ARG A 191 -8.50 0.92 4.03
N LEU A 192 -7.18 0.83 4.14
CA LEU A 192 -6.30 1.97 3.92
C LEU A 192 -5.25 1.62 2.86
N GLN A 193 -4.92 2.60 2.04
CA GLN A 193 -3.72 2.63 1.21
C GLN A 193 -2.73 3.59 1.86
N LEU A 194 -1.49 3.17 2.05
CA LEU A 194 -0.45 3.99 2.64
C LEU A 194 0.49 4.50 1.57
N ASP A 195 0.52 5.81 1.39
CA ASP A 195 1.55 6.49 0.63
C ASP A 195 2.68 6.91 1.56
N PHE A 196 3.89 6.39 1.31
CA PHE A 196 5.05 6.63 2.14
C PHE A 196 5.55 8.08 2.02
N GLY A 197 5.62 8.59 0.79
CA GLY A 197 6.11 9.94 0.51
C GLY A 197 5.16 11.01 1.01
N ASN A 198 3.86 10.88 0.73
CA ASN A 198 2.85 11.83 1.18
C ASN A 198 2.82 11.93 2.71
N MET A 199 2.99 10.80 3.40
CA MET A 199 3.05 10.80 4.86
C MET A 199 4.27 11.54 5.39
N GLU A 200 5.45 11.35 4.78
CA GLU A 200 6.69 12.08 5.11
C GLU A 200 6.55 13.59 4.84
N VAL A 201 5.97 13.97 3.70
CA VAL A 201 5.70 15.38 3.35
C VAL A 201 4.71 16.00 4.34
N GLY A 202 3.74 15.23 4.82
CA GLY A 202 2.79 15.64 5.85
C GLY A 202 3.41 15.79 7.25
N GLY A 203 4.68 15.44 7.43
CA GLY A 203 5.41 15.52 8.71
C GLY A 203 5.16 14.34 9.65
N ALA A 204 4.54 13.26 9.16
CA ALA A 204 4.35 12.01 9.91
C ALA A 204 5.37 10.95 9.48
N LYS A 205 5.50 9.89 10.26
CA LYS A 205 6.46 8.81 9.97
C LYS A 205 5.73 7.56 9.49
N PRO A 206 5.90 7.15 8.22
CA PRO A 206 5.20 6.00 7.65
C PRO A 206 5.37 4.72 8.48
N MET A 207 6.55 4.50 9.06
CA MET A 207 6.83 3.31 9.89
C MET A 207 5.98 3.27 11.16
N GLU A 208 5.78 4.41 11.83
CA GLU A 208 4.96 4.50 13.03
C GLU A 208 3.49 4.19 12.70
N TYR A 209 2.98 4.73 11.59
CA TYR A 209 1.62 4.49 11.13
C TYR A 209 1.41 3.05 10.65
N LEU A 210 2.38 2.49 9.94
CA LEU A 210 2.36 1.09 9.50
C LEU A 210 2.28 0.14 10.71
N GLN A 211 3.01 0.42 11.79
CA GLN A 211 2.98 -0.38 13.01
C GLN A 211 1.68 -0.19 13.79
N ARG A 212 1.25 1.06 13.97
CA ARG A 212 0.04 1.43 14.73
C ARG A 212 -1.23 0.85 14.11
N TYR A 213 -1.36 0.90 12.80
CA TYR A 213 -2.55 0.47 12.06
C TYR A 213 -2.27 -0.76 11.16
N ARG A 214 -1.38 -1.63 11.59
CA ARG A 214 -0.84 -2.75 10.80
C ARG A 214 -1.89 -3.59 10.06
N GLY A 215 -3.06 -3.80 10.65
CA GLY A 215 -4.14 -4.58 10.06
C GLY A 215 -5.03 -3.84 9.06
N ARG A 216 -4.83 -2.52 8.90
CA ARG A 216 -5.68 -1.65 8.07
C ARG A 216 -5.14 -1.45 6.66
N TYR A 217 -3.80 -1.51 6.47
CA TYR A 217 -3.14 -1.24 5.20
C TYR A 217 -3.13 -2.47 4.29
N TRP A 218 -3.68 -2.31 3.08
CA TRP A 218 -3.84 -3.38 2.10
C TRP A 218 -3.22 -3.07 0.75
N SER A 219 -2.89 -1.82 0.46
CA SER A 219 -2.08 -1.40 -0.68
C SER A 219 -1.16 -0.27 -0.27
N PHE A 220 -0.15 -0.02 -1.09
CA PHE A 220 0.91 0.92 -0.77
C PHE A 220 1.30 1.71 -2.01
N HIS A 221 1.47 3.02 -1.84
CA HIS A 221 2.22 3.85 -2.77
C HIS A 221 3.66 3.93 -2.31
N VAL A 222 4.54 3.42 -3.14
CA VAL A 222 5.98 3.47 -2.95
C VAL A 222 6.45 4.75 -3.63
N LYS A 223 6.58 5.79 -2.83
CA LYS A 223 6.96 7.14 -3.22
C LYS A 223 8.17 7.57 -2.40
N ASP A 224 9.14 8.20 -3.04
CA ASP A 224 10.30 8.80 -2.38
C ASP A 224 10.26 10.31 -2.49
N VAL A 225 10.86 11.00 -1.55
CA VAL A 225 10.86 12.47 -1.47
C VAL A 225 12.26 12.97 -1.18
N VAL A 226 12.60 14.14 -1.73
CA VAL A 226 13.90 14.78 -1.48
C VAL A 226 14.10 15.10 0.01
N ASP A 227 15.33 15.38 0.42
CA ASP A 227 15.70 15.55 1.83
C ASP A 227 14.89 16.63 2.56
N ASP A 228 14.57 17.73 1.90
CA ASP A 228 13.77 18.81 2.49
C ASP A 228 12.25 18.56 2.44
N GLY A 229 11.83 17.48 1.77
CA GLY A 229 10.41 17.10 1.64
C GLY A 229 9.60 18.01 0.71
N SER A 230 10.26 18.84 -0.10
CA SER A 230 9.57 19.81 -0.95
C SER A 230 8.87 19.20 -2.17
N HIS A 231 9.35 18.06 -2.64
CA HIS A 231 8.78 17.34 -3.78
C HIS A 231 9.21 15.86 -3.78
N ASP A 232 8.53 15.06 -4.57
CA ASP A 232 8.86 13.67 -4.85
C ASP A 232 10.05 13.55 -5.81
N THR A 233 10.71 12.41 -5.78
CA THR A 233 11.85 12.09 -6.64
C THR A 233 11.83 10.61 -7.03
N GLU A 234 12.73 10.21 -7.93
CA GLU A 234 12.93 8.82 -8.27
C GLU A 234 13.30 7.98 -7.04
N LEU A 235 12.78 6.76 -6.99
CA LEU A 235 12.98 5.85 -5.86
C LEU A 235 14.47 5.59 -5.60
N GLY A 236 14.86 5.75 -4.35
CA GLY A 236 16.25 5.59 -3.89
C GLY A 236 17.12 6.84 -4.06
N ALA A 237 16.58 7.92 -4.63
CA ALA A 237 17.25 9.22 -4.69
C ALA A 237 16.82 10.17 -3.55
N GLY A 238 15.80 9.78 -2.78
CA GLY A 238 15.26 10.55 -1.67
C GLY A 238 15.63 9.99 -0.30
N ARG A 239 14.87 10.45 0.71
CA ARG A 239 15.14 10.13 2.13
C ARG A 239 14.28 9.02 2.71
N VAL A 240 13.25 8.54 2.00
CA VAL A 240 12.33 7.52 2.51
C VAL A 240 13.04 6.18 2.62
N ASN A 241 13.03 5.57 3.80
CA ASN A 241 13.63 4.25 3.97
C ASN A 241 12.73 3.14 3.42
N LEU A 242 12.64 3.08 2.07
CA LEU A 242 11.78 2.15 1.34
C LEU A 242 12.06 0.69 1.71
N ARG A 243 13.32 0.34 1.90
CA ARG A 243 13.74 -1.01 2.32
C ARG A 243 13.11 -1.42 3.64
N ALA A 244 13.25 -0.57 4.66
CA ALA A 244 12.70 -0.87 5.99
C ALA A 244 11.17 -0.93 5.98
N LEU A 245 10.53 -0.05 5.22
CA LEU A 245 9.07 -0.02 5.10
C LEU A 245 8.53 -1.28 4.43
N LEU A 246 9.09 -1.68 3.28
CA LEU A 246 8.68 -2.88 2.57
C LEU A 246 8.90 -4.15 3.40
N ALA A 247 10.04 -4.24 4.12
CA ALA A 247 10.32 -5.35 5.04
C ALA A 247 9.31 -5.44 6.20
N ALA A 248 8.75 -4.32 6.63
CA ALA A 248 7.81 -4.26 7.75
C ALA A 248 6.37 -4.61 7.36
N ILE A 249 6.03 -4.66 6.07
CA ILE A 249 4.69 -4.98 5.59
C ILE A 249 4.42 -6.48 5.71
N PRO A 250 3.43 -6.91 6.52
CA PRO A 250 3.07 -8.32 6.58
C PRO A 250 2.55 -8.82 5.25
N ASP A 251 3.05 -9.98 4.79
CA ASP A 251 2.63 -10.59 3.52
C ASP A 251 2.70 -9.63 2.32
N VAL A 252 3.75 -8.82 2.22
CA VAL A 252 3.92 -7.79 1.19
C VAL A 252 3.67 -8.32 -0.23
N GLN A 253 4.05 -9.57 -0.50
CA GLN A 253 3.85 -10.22 -1.82
C GLN A 253 2.38 -10.43 -2.21
N LYS A 254 1.46 -10.32 -1.26
CA LYS A 254 0.01 -10.45 -1.47
C LYS A 254 -0.70 -9.11 -1.56
N LYS A 255 0.04 -8.02 -1.43
CA LYS A 255 -0.51 -6.66 -1.37
C LYS A 255 -0.02 -5.84 -2.56
N PRO A 256 -0.90 -5.08 -3.22
CA PRO A 256 -0.48 -4.17 -4.28
C PRO A 256 0.50 -3.13 -3.75
N CYS A 257 1.64 -2.99 -4.43
CA CYS A 257 2.60 -1.93 -4.21
C CYS A 257 2.77 -1.19 -5.54
N TYR A 258 2.40 0.07 -5.56
CA TYR A 258 2.43 0.91 -6.75
C TYR A 258 3.52 1.96 -6.61
N VAL A 259 4.33 2.10 -7.65
CA VAL A 259 5.19 3.27 -7.81
C VAL A 259 4.30 4.49 -8.02
N GLU A 260 4.58 5.57 -7.33
CA GLU A 260 3.98 6.86 -7.62
C GLU A 260 5.02 7.97 -7.59
N GLN A 261 4.99 8.82 -8.61
CA GLN A 261 5.71 10.08 -8.69
C GLN A 261 4.80 11.14 -9.33
N GLU A 262 4.56 12.24 -8.62
CA GLU A 262 3.61 13.25 -9.06
C GLU A 262 4.19 14.26 -10.04
N SER A 263 5.49 14.54 -9.95
CA SER A 263 6.13 15.60 -10.70
C SER A 263 7.40 15.17 -11.45
N PRO A 264 7.37 14.03 -12.17
CA PRO A 264 8.53 13.56 -12.92
C PRO A 264 8.86 14.51 -14.08
N LYS A 265 10.15 14.70 -14.36
CA LYS A 265 10.60 15.50 -15.51
C LYS A 265 10.29 14.81 -16.83
N ASP A 266 10.47 13.51 -16.89
CA ASP A 266 10.11 12.63 -18.01
C ASP A 266 9.39 11.41 -17.42
N GLU A 267 8.08 11.38 -17.61
CA GLU A 267 7.20 10.38 -16.99
C GLU A 267 7.63 8.94 -17.24
N LEU A 268 7.87 8.57 -18.50
CA LEU A 268 8.23 7.19 -18.85
C LEU A 268 9.67 6.82 -18.47
N MET A 269 10.57 7.78 -18.45
CA MET A 269 11.94 7.56 -18.00
C MET A 269 12.00 7.41 -16.48
N SER A 270 11.34 8.27 -15.74
CA SER A 270 11.29 8.21 -14.26
C SER A 270 10.68 6.89 -13.78
N VAL A 271 9.49 6.51 -14.27
CA VAL A 271 8.87 5.24 -13.85
C VAL A 271 9.67 4.00 -14.27
N ARG A 272 10.48 4.09 -15.32
CA ARG A 272 11.46 3.03 -15.68
C ARG A 272 12.60 2.94 -14.67
N GLN A 273 13.10 4.08 -14.17
CA GLN A 273 14.14 4.11 -13.13
C GLN A 273 13.59 3.51 -11.83
N ASP A 274 12.38 3.90 -11.44
CA ASP A 274 11.70 3.41 -10.25
C ASP A 274 11.45 1.91 -10.29
N TYR A 275 10.96 1.41 -11.42
CA TYR A 275 10.81 -0.04 -11.63
C TYR A 275 12.14 -0.77 -11.44
N ASN A 276 13.21 -0.29 -12.09
CA ASN A 276 14.53 -0.91 -12.01
C ASN A 276 15.10 -0.87 -10.59
N TYR A 277 14.83 0.18 -9.82
CA TYR A 277 15.21 0.28 -8.43
C TYR A 277 14.50 -0.78 -7.59
N LEU A 278 13.17 -0.88 -7.67
CA LEU A 278 12.39 -1.84 -6.88
C LEU A 278 12.71 -3.30 -7.22
N LYS A 279 12.99 -3.60 -8.49
CA LYS A 279 13.37 -4.96 -8.89
C LYS A 279 14.73 -5.40 -8.36
N LYS A 280 15.59 -4.46 -7.97
CA LYS A 280 16.91 -4.73 -7.36
C LYS A 280 16.90 -4.60 -5.85
N LEU A 281 15.88 -3.97 -5.29
CA LEU A 281 15.78 -3.73 -3.84
C LEU A 281 15.50 -5.04 -3.11
N GLU A 282 16.45 -5.48 -2.31
CA GLU A 282 16.30 -6.60 -1.38
C GLU A 282 15.94 -6.06 0.02
N PHE A 283 14.98 -6.71 0.70
CA PHE A 283 14.53 -6.33 2.05
C PHE A 283 14.16 -7.52 2.92
#